data_ad0bbab38d69d350205a4539bc2efe22
#
_entry.id   ad0bbab38d69d350205a4539bc2efe22
#
_cell.length_a   1.000
_cell.length_b   1.000
_cell.length_c   1.000
_cell.angle_alpha   90.00
_cell.angle_beta   90.00
_cell.angle_gamma   90.00
#
_symmetry.space_group_name_H-M   'P 1'
#
loop_
_entity.id
_entity.type
_entity.pdbx_description
1 polymer ?
#
loop_
_entity_poly.entity_id
_entity_poly.type
_entity_poly.pdbx_seq_one_letter_code
_entity_poly.pdbx_strand_id
1 'polypeptide(L)'
;MKTAFAIVAALLVVAASSRAGELLQQQRRSGYSFMAPDTKAMQDDDTANPGMLWVLDGEALWNQRIGAANKACADCHGDAKAGMKGVAARYPAFDKRLGRPVDLEQRINLCRAERQQAPALDYESHDLLALTAFVAHQSRGMPIAPAIDPELALSLEQGRDLFMQRQGQLNLACANCHDDNWARHLAGSAITQGQPTGYPMYRLEWQTLGSLQRRLRGCMTGIRAQAFSYGAAELVELELYLMSRATGMPIETPAVRP
;
A
#
# COMPACT_ATOMS: atom_id res chain seq x y z
N MET A 1 -39.41 -50.73 44.31
CA MET A 1 -38.89 -50.46 42.94
C MET A 1 -38.61 -48.97 42.83
N LYS A 2 -37.33 -48.57 42.89
CA LYS A 2 -36.88 -47.16 42.79
C LYS A 2 -36.07 -47.03 41.47
N THR A 3 -36.69 -46.40 40.52
CA THR A 3 -36.03 -46.06 39.20
C THR A 3 -35.23 -44.76 39.33
N ALA A 4 -33.91 -44.85 39.22
CA ALA A 4 -33.00 -43.70 39.16
C ALA A 4 -32.91 -43.21 37.73
N PHE A 5 -33.27 -41.95 37.48
CA PHE A 5 -33.05 -41.25 36.24
C PHE A 5 -31.65 -40.63 36.27
N ALA A 6 -30.76 -41.08 35.39
CA ALA A 6 -29.48 -40.46 35.18
C ALA A 6 -29.61 -39.36 34.12
N ILE A 7 -29.38 -38.11 34.51
CA ILE A 7 -29.31 -36.95 33.61
C ILE A 7 -27.89 -36.87 33.09
N VAL A 8 -27.70 -37.16 31.80
CA VAL A 8 -26.43 -36.91 31.09
C VAL A 8 -26.45 -35.46 30.62
N ALA A 9 -25.66 -34.60 31.28
CA ALA A 9 -25.41 -33.24 30.84
C ALA A 9 -24.34 -33.27 29.74
N ALA A 10 -24.74 -33.03 28.50
CA ALA A 10 -23.82 -32.85 27.39
C ALA A 10 -23.24 -31.45 27.46
N LEU A 11 -21.95 -31.34 27.84
CA LEU A 11 -21.15 -30.10 27.74
C LEU A 11 -20.80 -29.84 26.25
N LEU A 12 -21.51 -28.92 25.63
CA LEU A 12 -21.13 -28.35 24.36
C LEU A 12 -19.91 -27.42 24.57
N VAL A 13 -18.70 -27.91 24.29
CA VAL A 13 -17.52 -27.08 24.18
C VAL A 13 -17.60 -26.34 22.85
N VAL A 14 -18.05 -25.09 22.89
CA VAL A 14 -17.92 -24.17 21.75
C VAL A 14 -16.46 -23.80 21.65
N ALA A 15 -15.73 -24.44 20.73
CA ALA A 15 -14.41 -24.02 20.33
C ALA A 15 -14.54 -22.65 19.68
N ALA A 16 -14.27 -21.59 20.41
CA ALA A 16 -14.06 -20.26 19.89
C ALA A 16 -12.77 -20.32 19.06
N SER A 17 -12.92 -20.50 17.76
CA SER A 17 -11.83 -20.29 16.81
C SER A 17 -11.42 -18.82 16.93
N SER A 18 -10.34 -18.54 17.66
CA SER A 18 -9.67 -17.24 17.63
C SER A 18 -9.12 -17.03 16.21
N ARG A 19 -9.96 -16.51 15.32
CA ARG A 19 -9.48 -15.84 14.11
C ARG A 19 -8.63 -14.68 14.62
N ALA A 20 -7.34 -14.68 14.35
CA ALA A 20 -6.50 -13.50 14.48
C ALA A 20 -7.28 -12.34 13.84
N GLY A 21 -7.70 -11.38 14.67
CA GLY A 21 -8.85 -10.54 14.35
C GLY A 21 -8.50 -9.58 13.23
N GLU A 22 -9.19 -9.71 12.12
CA GLU A 22 -9.33 -8.62 11.17
C GLU A 22 -9.82 -7.40 11.96
N LEU A 23 -9.00 -6.34 12.03
CA LEU A 23 -9.34 -5.12 12.75
C LEU A 23 -10.70 -4.61 12.28
N LEU A 24 -11.63 -4.41 13.19
CA LEU A 24 -12.91 -3.80 12.87
C LEU A 24 -12.64 -2.46 12.17
N GLN A 25 -13.43 -2.10 11.19
CA GLN A 25 -13.24 -0.88 10.39
C GLN A 25 -13.06 0.37 11.28
N GLN A 26 -13.75 0.45 12.40
CA GLN A 26 -13.65 1.55 13.38
C GLN A 26 -12.33 1.57 14.17
N GLN A 27 -11.58 0.49 14.19
CA GLN A 27 -10.29 0.37 14.87
C GLN A 27 -9.10 0.62 13.95
N ARG A 28 -9.34 0.78 12.65
CA ARG A 28 -8.27 1.02 11.67
C ARG A 28 -7.66 2.39 11.87
N ARG A 29 -6.33 2.43 11.95
CA ARG A 29 -5.55 3.65 12.13
C ARG A 29 -4.45 3.72 11.09
N SER A 30 -4.37 4.84 10.39
CA SER A 30 -3.25 5.11 9.51
C SER A 30 -1.99 5.44 10.30
N GLY A 31 -0.84 5.45 9.63
CA GLY A 31 0.42 5.86 10.23
C GLY A 31 0.39 7.29 10.79
N TYR A 32 -0.49 8.15 10.27
CA TYR A 32 -0.73 9.51 10.78
C TYR A 32 -1.07 9.53 12.28
N SER A 33 -1.88 8.58 12.75
CA SER A 33 -2.31 8.51 14.15
C SER A 33 -1.16 8.33 15.14
N PHE A 34 -0.02 7.83 14.69
CA PHE A 34 1.15 7.48 15.51
C PHE A 34 2.26 8.53 15.45
N MET A 35 2.05 9.65 14.72
CA MET A 35 3.06 10.68 14.55
C MET A 35 3.01 11.73 15.66
N ALA A 36 4.17 12.36 15.91
CA ALA A 36 4.28 13.57 16.71
C ALA A 36 3.53 14.75 16.05
N PRO A 37 3.08 15.75 16.86
CA PRO A 37 2.34 16.89 16.34
C PRO A 37 3.07 17.63 15.19
N ASP A 38 4.39 17.83 15.32
CA ASP A 38 5.18 18.55 14.31
C ASP A 38 5.21 17.81 12.95
N THR A 39 5.32 16.47 12.97
CA THR A 39 5.28 15.68 11.74
C THR A 39 3.88 15.69 11.11
N LYS A 40 2.82 15.74 11.94
CA LYS A 40 1.44 15.91 11.44
C LYS A 40 1.26 17.27 10.77
N ALA A 41 1.71 18.33 11.43
CA ALA A 41 1.64 19.70 10.89
C ALA A 41 2.38 19.80 9.55
N MET A 42 3.56 19.15 9.45
CA MET A 42 4.32 19.09 8.20
C MET A 42 3.54 18.36 7.08
N GLN A 43 2.84 17.27 7.38
CA GLN A 43 2.02 16.57 6.39
C GLN A 43 0.78 17.37 5.99
N ASP A 44 0.15 18.06 6.93
CA ASP A 44 -1.14 18.74 6.73
C ASP A 44 -1.01 20.06 5.97
N ASP A 45 0.19 20.65 5.96
CA ASP A 45 0.49 21.87 5.21
C ASP A 45 1.29 21.53 3.94
N ASP A 46 0.65 21.68 2.78
CA ASP A 46 1.25 21.40 1.47
C ASP A 46 2.51 22.25 1.20
N THR A 47 2.64 23.43 1.84
CA THR A 47 3.84 24.29 1.71
C THR A 47 5.02 23.78 2.58
N ALA A 48 4.74 23.05 3.64
CA ALA A 48 5.73 22.45 4.54
C ALA A 48 6.02 20.98 4.22
N ASN A 49 5.13 20.32 3.45
CA ASN A 49 5.26 18.91 3.10
C ASN A 49 6.32 18.71 2.00
N PRO A 50 7.50 18.15 2.31
CA PRO A 50 8.56 18.02 1.31
C PRO A 50 8.19 17.04 0.17
N GLY A 51 7.23 16.14 0.37
CA GLY A 51 6.72 15.25 -0.67
C GLY A 51 5.98 16.00 -1.78
N MET A 52 5.53 17.23 -1.54
CA MET A 52 4.90 18.06 -2.57
C MET A 52 5.86 18.49 -3.67
N LEU A 53 7.17 18.52 -3.43
CA LEU A 53 8.15 18.77 -4.49
C LEU A 53 8.07 17.69 -5.58
N TRP A 54 7.94 16.42 -5.19
CA TRP A 54 7.72 15.31 -6.15
C TRP A 54 6.38 15.42 -6.88
N VAL A 55 5.33 15.92 -6.22
CA VAL A 55 4.04 16.16 -6.88
C VAL A 55 4.18 17.23 -7.96
N LEU A 56 4.92 18.32 -7.71
CA LEU A 56 5.19 19.38 -8.69
C LEU A 56 6.02 18.85 -9.87
N ASP A 57 7.08 18.09 -9.59
CA ASP A 57 7.90 17.47 -10.65
C ASP A 57 7.06 16.47 -11.46
N GLY A 58 6.19 15.70 -10.79
CA GLY A 58 5.26 14.78 -11.45
C GLY A 58 4.26 15.49 -12.36
N GLU A 59 3.78 16.69 -11.99
CA GLU A 59 2.95 17.53 -12.85
C GLU A 59 3.73 17.99 -14.12
N ALA A 60 4.98 18.37 -13.95
CA ALA A 60 5.83 18.73 -15.09
C ALA A 60 6.03 17.53 -16.04
N LEU A 61 6.35 16.34 -15.47
CA LEU A 61 6.50 15.09 -16.24
C LEU A 61 5.21 14.66 -16.92
N TRP A 62 4.03 14.88 -16.29
CA TRP A 62 2.72 14.58 -16.86
C TRP A 62 2.46 15.31 -18.17
N ASN A 63 2.92 16.55 -18.25
CA ASN A 63 2.76 17.42 -19.41
C ASN A 63 3.90 17.30 -20.42
N GLN A 64 4.99 16.62 -20.08
CA GLN A 64 6.15 16.48 -20.93
C GLN A 64 5.91 15.46 -22.05
N ARG A 65 6.17 15.87 -23.31
CA ARG A 65 6.16 14.98 -24.47
C ARG A 65 7.46 14.19 -24.54
N ILE A 66 7.35 12.87 -24.62
CA ILE A 66 8.49 11.96 -24.59
C ILE A 66 8.31 10.79 -25.57
N GLY A 67 9.39 10.02 -25.71
CA GLY A 67 9.44 8.81 -26.52
C GLY A 67 9.28 9.05 -28.02
N ALA A 68 9.37 7.97 -28.79
CA ALA A 68 9.26 8.07 -30.26
C ALA A 68 7.85 8.49 -30.72
N ALA A 69 6.82 8.24 -29.90
CA ALA A 69 5.47 8.70 -30.18
C ALA A 69 5.26 10.20 -29.89
N ASN A 70 6.23 10.89 -29.26
CA ASN A 70 6.16 12.30 -28.89
C ASN A 70 4.84 12.67 -28.19
N LYS A 71 4.46 11.91 -27.17
CA LYS A 71 3.21 12.08 -26.42
C LYS A 71 3.46 12.39 -24.95
N ALA A 72 2.63 13.29 -24.39
CA ALA A 72 2.50 13.50 -22.96
C ALA A 72 1.43 12.58 -22.37
N CYS A 73 1.43 12.37 -21.05
CA CYS A 73 0.32 11.70 -20.35
C CYS A 73 -0.97 12.49 -20.55
N ALA A 74 -0.89 13.82 -20.49
CA ALA A 74 -2.00 14.74 -20.70
C ALA A 74 -2.66 14.61 -22.07
N ASP A 75 -1.93 14.21 -23.11
CA ASP A 75 -2.51 14.06 -24.46
C ASP A 75 -3.61 12.97 -24.54
N CYS A 76 -3.55 11.98 -23.63
CA CYS A 76 -4.54 10.90 -23.56
C CYS A 76 -5.49 11.04 -22.36
N HIS A 77 -5.00 11.53 -21.24
CA HIS A 77 -5.72 11.58 -19.97
C HIS A 77 -6.28 12.97 -19.63
N GLY A 78 -5.88 14.01 -20.38
CA GLY A 78 -6.30 15.39 -20.13
C GLY A 78 -5.76 15.96 -18.81
N ASP A 79 -6.57 16.81 -18.18
CA ASP A 79 -6.29 17.34 -16.85
C ASP A 79 -6.33 16.21 -15.81
N ALA A 80 -5.20 16.02 -15.11
CA ALA A 80 -5.07 14.97 -14.10
C ALA A 80 -6.08 15.14 -12.95
N LYS A 81 -6.47 16.36 -12.58
CA LYS A 81 -7.48 16.61 -11.54
C LYS A 81 -8.83 15.96 -11.85
N ALA A 82 -9.16 15.87 -13.13
CA ALA A 82 -10.37 15.20 -13.59
C ALA A 82 -10.10 13.74 -13.95
N GLY A 83 -9.07 13.46 -14.76
CA GLY A 83 -8.79 12.15 -15.33
C GLY A 83 -8.22 11.14 -14.36
N MET A 84 -7.48 11.60 -13.34
CA MET A 84 -6.81 10.73 -12.37
C MET A 84 -7.49 10.68 -11.00
N LYS A 85 -8.61 11.39 -10.84
CA LYS A 85 -9.37 11.37 -9.58
C LYS A 85 -9.80 9.95 -9.20
N GLY A 86 -9.38 9.49 -8.03
CA GLY A 86 -9.69 8.16 -7.51
C GLY A 86 -8.95 7.01 -8.19
N VAL A 87 -8.01 7.28 -9.10
CA VAL A 87 -7.26 6.22 -9.79
C VAL A 87 -6.40 5.44 -8.79
N ALA A 88 -5.57 6.11 -7.99
CA ALA A 88 -4.70 5.44 -7.03
C ALA A 88 -5.47 4.64 -5.97
N ALA A 89 -6.69 5.05 -5.65
CA ALA A 89 -7.54 4.34 -4.67
C ALA A 89 -7.90 2.91 -5.09
N ARG A 90 -7.77 2.58 -6.38
CA ARG A 90 -8.16 1.28 -6.97
C ARG A 90 -6.97 0.36 -7.27
N TYR A 91 -5.74 0.82 -7.04
CA TYR A 91 -4.54 0.01 -7.30
C TYR A 91 -4.09 -0.74 -6.03
N PRO A 92 -3.45 -1.93 -6.20
CA PRO A 92 -3.23 -2.69 -7.44
C PRO A 92 -4.53 -3.10 -8.13
N ALA A 93 -4.50 -3.15 -9.47
CA ALA A 93 -5.67 -3.49 -10.29
C ALA A 93 -5.33 -4.60 -11.30
N PHE A 94 -6.32 -5.40 -11.68
CA PHE A 94 -6.14 -6.47 -12.67
C PHE A 94 -5.89 -5.89 -14.06
N ASP A 95 -4.79 -6.29 -14.68
CA ASP A 95 -4.52 -6.02 -16.09
C ASP A 95 -4.96 -7.22 -16.94
N LYS A 96 -6.03 -7.05 -17.70
CA LYS A 96 -6.62 -8.13 -18.52
C LYS A 96 -5.66 -8.68 -19.57
N ARG A 97 -4.74 -7.86 -20.07
CA ARG A 97 -3.79 -8.25 -21.09
C ARG A 97 -2.63 -9.05 -20.53
N LEU A 98 -2.17 -8.68 -19.32
CA LEU A 98 -1.11 -9.39 -18.61
C LEU A 98 -1.64 -10.58 -17.80
N GLY A 99 -2.97 -10.65 -17.57
CA GLY A 99 -3.60 -11.70 -16.78
C GLY A 99 -3.20 -11.71 -15.30
N ARG A 100 -2.79 -10.55 -14.75
CA ARG A 100 -2.32 -10.41 -13.38
C ARG A 100 -2.56 -9.02 -12.79
N PRO A 101 -2.51 -8.86 -11.45
CA PRO A 101 -2.49 -7.54 -10.86
C PRO A 101 -1.24 -6.75 -11.26
N VAL A 102 -1.40 -5.44 -11.35
CA VAL A 102 -0.31 -4.47 -11.52
C VAL A 102 -0.47 -3.36 -10.49
N ASP A 103 0.63 -2.88 -9.93
CA ASP A 103 0.66 -1.67 -9.11
C ASP A 103 0.58 -0.40 -9.98
N LEU A 104 0.53 0.76 -9.37
CA LEU A 104 0.43 2.03 -10.09
C LEU A 104 1.71 2.34 -10.86
N GLU A 105 2.87 2.03 -10.33
CA GLU A 105 4.19 2.19 -10.94
C GLU A 105 4.30 1.36 -12.22
N GLN A 106 3.87 0.09 -12.17
CA GLN A 106 3.81 -0.78 -13.35
C GLN A 106 2.85 -0.22 -14.40
N ARG A 107 1.69 0.28 -14.00
CA ARG A 107 0.73 0.89 -14.94
C ARG A 107 1.32 2.11 -15.64
N ILE A 108 2.02 2.98 -14.91
CA ILE A 108 2.70 4.13 -15.50
C ILE A 108 3.73 3.66 -16.53
N ASN A 109 4.56 2.66 -16.19
CA ASN A 109 5.58 2.13 -17.09
C ASN A 109 4.98 1.43 -18.33
N LEU A 110 3.88 0.71 -18.17
CA LEU A 110 3.14 0.14 -19.31
C LEU A 110 2.64 1.22 -20.26
N CYS A 111 2.07 2.32 -19.75
CA CYS A 111 1.65 3.45 -20.58
C CYS A 111 2.83 4.11 -21.29
N ARG A 112 3.98 4.28 -20.60
CA ARG A 112 5.21 4.82 -21.19
C ARG A 112 5.68 3.96 -22.36
N ALA A 113 5.82 2.66 -22.12
CA ALA A 113 6.32 1.75 -23.15
C ALA A 113 5.37 1.65 -24.37
N GLU A 114 4.08 1.52 -24.14
CA GLU A 114 3.11 1.18 -25.19
C GLU A 114 2.55 2.41 -25.91
N ARG A 115 2.33 3.51 -25.19
CA ARG A 115 1.64 4.69 -25.71
C ARG A 115 2.59 5.83 -26.06
N GLN A 116 3.66 5.98 -25.28
CA GLN A 116 4.65 7.00 -25.52
C GLN A 116 5.86 6.48 -26.31
N GLN A 117 6.03 5.14 -26.38
CA GLN A 117 7.22 4.49 -26.96
C GLN A 117 8.51 5.03 -26.29
N ALA A 118 8.45 5.16 -24.98
CA ALA A 118 9.53 5.61 -24.13
C ALA A 118 10.00 4.45 -23.22
N PRO A 119 11.28 4.43 -22.79
CA PRO A 119 11.76 3.41 -21.88
C PRO A 119 11.00 3.46 -20.53
N ALA A 120 10.87 2.29 -19.92
CA ALA A 120 10.38 2.22 -18.55
C ALA A 120 11.32 2.95 -17.61
N LEU A 121 10.76 3.50 -16.54
CA LEU A 121 11.51 4.11 -15.44
C LEU A 121 11.81 3.05 -14.38
N ASP A 122 13.00 3.11 -13.81
CA ASP A 122 13.36 2.20 -12.72
C ASP A 122 12.53 2.49 -11.47
N TYR A 123 12.18 1.44 -10.72
CA TYR A 123 11.60 1.62 -9.39
C TYR A 123 12.53 2.46 -8.51
N GLU A 124 11.94 3.27 -7.65
CA GLU A 124 12.62 4.24 -6.78
C GLU A 124 13.38 5.36 -7.55
N SER A 125 13.30 5.41 -8.89
CA SER A 125 13.78 6.59 -9.61
C SER A 125 12.92 7.80 -9.26
N HIS A 126 13.55 8.98 -9.26
CA HIS A 126 12.87 10.24 -8.99
C HIS A 126 11.62 10.42 -9.87
N ASP A 127 11.76 10.19 -11.18
CA ASP A 127 10.67 10.41 -12.14
C ASP A 127 9.49 9.46 -11.95
N LEU A 128 9.73 8.18 -11.63
CA LEU A 128 8.64 7.23 -11.37
C LEU A 128 7.92 7.58 -10.08
N LEU A 129 8.66 7.89 -9.01
CA LEU A 129 8.07 8.33 -7.75
C LEU A 129 7.29 9.65 -7.90
N ALA A 130 7.81 10.59 -8.69
CA ALA A 130 7.15 11.88 -8.95
C ALA A 130 5.83 11.69 -9.71
N LEU A 131 5.83 10.92 -10.81
CA LEU A 131 4.61 10.60 -11.55
C LEU A 131 3.60 9.85 -10.69
N THR A 132 4.05 8.85 -9.91
CA THR A 132 3.19 8.09 -9.01
C THR A 132 2.59 8.99 -7.92
N ALA A 133 3.39 9.85 -7.30
CA ALA A 133 2.93 10.80 -6.29
C ALA A 133 1.92 11.80 -6.87
N PHE A 134 2.19 12.34 -8.07
CA PHE A 134 1.27 13.26 -8.73
C PHE A 134 -0.08 12.62 -9.03
N VAL A 135 -0.09 11.40 -9.60
CA VAL A 135 -1.33 10.66 -9.87
C VAL A 135 -2.05 10.29 -8.58
N ALA A 136 -1.33 9.81 -7.56
CA ALA A 136 -1.92 9.43 -6.28
C ALA A 136 -2.48 10.64 -5.51
N HIS A 137 -1.83 11.79 -5.62
CA HIS A 137 -2.31 13.04 -5.02
C HIS A 137 -3.70 13.44 -5.53
N GLN A 138 -4.07 13.11 -6.79
CA GLN A 138 -5.42 13.36 -7.31
C GLN A 138 -6.50 12.52 -6.61
N SER A 139 -6.10 11.52 -5.82
CA SER A 139 -7.00 10.69 -5.01
C SER A 139 -6.96 11.05 -3.52
N ARG A 140 -6.22 12.10 -3.10
CA ARG A 140 -6.07 12.49 -1.70
C ARG A 140 -7.43 12.75 -1.03
N GLY A 141 -7.63 12.18 0.15
CA GLY A 141 -8.89 12.24 0.89
C GLY A 141 -9.97 11.26 0.41
N MET A 142 -9.80 10.63 -0.74
CA MET A 142 -10.75 9.64 -1.23
C MET A 142 -10.57 8.28 -0.52
N PRO A 143 -11.66 7.51 -0.34
CA PRO A 143 -11.57 6.20 0.27
C PRO A 143 -10.80 5.22 -0.62
N ILE A 144 -9.89 4.47 -0.03
CA ILE A 144 -9.24 3.31 -0.64
C ILE A 144 -10.33 2.28 -0.98
N ALA A 145 -10.37 1.84 -2.22
CA ALA A 145 -11.36 0.91 -2.73
C ALA A 145 -10.78 0.08 -3.89
N PRO A 146 -9.81 -0.83 -3.60
CA PRO A 146 -9.29 -1.71 -4.64
C PRO A 146 -10.45 -2.55 -5.18
N ALA A 147 -10.49 -2.73 -6.50
CA ALA A 147 -11.45 -3.62 -7.11
C ALA A 147 -11.06 -5.07 -6.75
N ILE A 148 -11.86 -5.72 -5.93
CA ILE A 148 -11.67 -7.14 -5.59
C ILE A 148 -12.52 -7.96 -6.56
N ASP A 149 -12.10 -7.96 -7.82
CA ASP A 149 -12.71 -8.77 -8.87
C ASP A 149 -12.35 -10.26 -8.68
N PRO A 150 -13.16 -11.21 -9.20
CA PRO A 150 -12.86 -12.65 -9.12
C PRO A 150 -11.46 -13.00 -9.62
N GLU A 151 -10.95 -12.27 -10.63
CA GLU A 151 -9.62 -12.45 -11.21
C GLU A 151 -8.49 -12.09 -10.23
N LEU A 152 -8.76 -11.28 -9.21
CA LEU A 152 -7.80 -10.90 -8.17
C LEU A 152 -7.87 -11.78 -6.92
N ALA A 153 -8.85 -12.69 -6.81
CA ALA A 153 -9.08 -13.47 -5.60
C ALA A 153 -7.84 -14.30 -5.18
N LEU A 154 -7.21 -14.97 -6.15
CA LEU A 154 -5.99 -15.75 -5.88
C LEU A 154 -4.83 -14.87 -5.44
N SER A 155 -4.59 -13.75 -6.13
CA SER A 155 -3.51 -12.82 -5.77
C SER A 155 -3.74 -12.15 -4.42
N LEU A 156 -4.99 -11.91 -4.05
CA LEU A 156 -5.35 -11.39 -2.73
C LEU A 156 -5.04 -12.41 -1.62
N GLU A 157 -5.35 -13.69 -1.86
CA GLU A 157 -5.03 -14.79 -0.95
C GLU A 157 -3.51 -14.97 -0.80
N GLN A 158 -2.76 -14.96 -1.90
CA GLN A 158 -1.29 -15.03 -1.90
C GLN A 158 -0.67 -13.87 -1.12
N GLY A 159 -1.16 -12.65 -1.31
CA GLY A 159 -0.72 -11.48 -0.54
C GLY A 159 -1.03 -11.61 0.96
N ARG A 160 -2.18 -12.18 1.32
CA ARG A 160 -2.53 -12.52 2.71
C ARG A 160 -1.59 -13.55 3.31
N ASP A 161 -1.32 -14.61 2.56
CA ASP A 161 -0.43 -15.67 3.02
C ASP A 161 0.98 -15.13 3.26
N LEU A 162 1.50 -14.28 2.36
CA LEU A 162 2.78 -13.59 2.56
C LEU A 162 2.78 -12.71 3.82
N PHE A 163 1.69 -12.00 4.10
CA PHE A 163 1.57 -11.17 5.30
C PHE A 163 1.58 -12.00 6.59
N MET A 164 1.03 -13.20 6.56
CA MET A 164 0.94 -14.13 7.69
C MET A 164 2.13 -15.08 7.81
N GLN A 165 2.92 -15.22 6.73
CA GLN A 165 4.04 -16.16 6.67
C GLN A 165 5.23 -15.66 7.49
N ARG A 166 5.74 -16.51 8.37
CA ARG A 166 6.99 -16.25 9.09
C ARG A 166 8.18 -16.42 8.16
N GLN A 167 9.07 -15.45 8.16
CA GLN A 167 10.21 -15.37 7.26
C GLN A 167 11.48 -14.90 7.98
N GLY A 168 12.59 -15.01 7.27
CA GLY A 168 13.89 -14.54 7.71
C GLY A 168 14.46 -15.26 8.93
N GLN A 169 15.67 -14.86 9.31
CA GLN A 169 16.38 -15.44 10.46
C GLN A 169 15.67 -15.14 11.79
N LEU A 170 14.91 -14.05 11.85
CA LEU A 170 14.15 -13.71 13.04
C LEU A 170 12.81 -14.45 13.13
N ASN A 171 12.45 -15.23 12.11
CA ASN A 171 11.22 -16.03 12.05
C ASN A 171 9.97 -15.21 12.41
N LEU A 172 9.81 -14.04 11.78
CA LEU A 172 8.70 -13.12 12.02
C LEU A 172 7.82 -12.97 10.76
N ALA A 173 6.52 -12.83 10.97
CA ALA A 173 5.55 -12.43 9.97
C ALA A 173 5.23 -10.94 10.08
N CYS A 174 4.71 -10.32 9.02
CA CYS A 174 4.21 -8.95 9.07
C CYS A 174 3.14 -8.79 10.17
N ALA A 175 2.24 -9.77 10.30
CA ALA A 175 1.20 -9.82 11.31
C ALA A 175 1.74 -9.73 12.75
N ASN A 176 2.91 -10.33 13.04
CA ASN A 176 3.46 -10.27 14.38
C ASN A 176 3.76 -8.84 14.86
N CYS A 177 4.09 -7.94 13.94
CA CYS A 177 4.26 -6.53 14.27
C CYS A 177 2.93 -5.77 14.10
N HIS A 178 2.28 -5.90 12.95
CA HIS A 178 1.20 -5.01 12.52
C HIS A 178 -0.19 -5.39 13.04
N ASP A 179 -0.41 -6.66 13.42
CA ASP A 179 -1.64 -7.11 14.04
C ASP A 179 -1.47 -7.32 15.56
N ASP A 180 -0.39 -8.01 15.99
CA ASP A 180 -0.25 -8.42 17.38
C ASP A 180 0.39 -7.34 18.26
N ASN A 181 1.25 -6.47 17.69
CA ASN A 181 2.11 -5.54 18.44
C ASN A 181 2.01 -4.07 17.96
N TRP A 182 0.95 -3.70 17.22
CA TRP A 182 0.76 -2.29 16.87
C TRP A 182 0.61 -1.42 18.12
N ALA A 183 0.97 -0.14 18.03
CA ALA A 183 1.10 0.83 19.11
C ALA A 183 2.26 0.58 20.09
N ARG A 184 2.97 -0.55 20.01
CA ARG A 184 4.26 -0.73 20.68
C ARG A 184 5.38 -0.03 19.90
N HIS A 185 6.58 -0.03 20.45
CA HIS A 185 7.75 0.61 19.85
C HIS A 185 8.82 -0.43 19.49
N LEU A 186 9.45 -0.21 18.36
CA LEU A 186 10.66 -0.93 17.94
C LEU A 186 11.72 0.12 17.61
N ALA A 187 12.88 0.07 18.28
CA ALA A 187 13.97 1.02 18.10
C ALA A 187 13.51 2.50 18.13
N GLY A 188 12.61 2.84 19.05
CA GLY A 188 12.08 4.21 19.19
C GLY A 188 10.90 4.57 18.28
N SER A 189 10.65 3.83 17.22
CA SER A 189 9.55 4.07 16.29
C SER A 189 8.29 3.29 16.68
N ALA A 190 7.13 3.94 16.60
CA ALA A 190 5.86 3.26 16.84
C ALA A 190 5.57 2.24 15.73
N ILE A 191 5.18 1.03 16.12
CA ILE A 191 4.68 0.00 15.21
C ILE A 191 3.25 0.39 14.85
N THR A 192 3.00 0.66 13.56
CA THR A 192 1.67 0.99 13.04
C THR A 192 0.91 -0.27 12.66
N GLN A 193 -0.37 -0.13 12.30
CA GLN A 193 -1.16 -1.26 11.77
C GLN A 193 -0.82 -1.65 10.32
N GLY A 194 0.21 -1.03 9.72
CA GLY A 194 0.64 -1.34 8.35
C GLY A 194 -0.34 -0.89 7.26
N GLN A 195 -1.21 0.09 7.54
CA GLN A 195 -2.15 0.61 6.53
C GLN A 195 -1.40 1.49 5.51
N PRO A 196 -1.49 1.20 4.20
CA PRO A 196 -0.67 1.84 3.16
C PRO A 196 -1.30 3.15 2.62
N THR A 197 -1.87 3.97 3.48
CA THR A 197 -2.68 5.13 3.10
C THR A 197 -1.93 6.26 2.42
N GLY A 198 -0.60 6.34 2.55
CA GLY A 198 0.14 7.55 2.21
C GLY A 198 1.25 7.39 1.16
N TYR A 199 1.26 6.29 0.38
CA TYR A 199 2.33 6.03 -0.59
C TYR A 199 2.03 6.60 -1.99
N PRO A 200 3.10 7.03 -2.71
CA PRO A 200 4.47 7.26 -2.24
C PRO A 200 4.51 8.25 -1.09
N MET A 201 5.42 8.03 -0.11
CA MET A 201 5.52 8.89 1.07
C MET A 201 6.93 9.42 1.28
N TYR A 202 7.03 10.63 1.84
CA TYR A 202 8.29 11.18 2.30
C TYR A 202 8.64 10.64 3.69
N ARG A 203 9.82 10.08 3.84
CA ARG A 203 10.31 9.71 5.16
C ARG A 203 11.46 10.59 5.58
N LEU A 204 11.35 11.13 6.80
CA LEU A 204 12.42 11.96 7.40
C LEU A 204 13.71 11.16 7.54
N GLU A 205 13.59 9.87 7.89
CA GLU A 205 14.72 8.92 7.93
C GLU A 205 15.43 8.78 6.56
N TRP A 206 14.67 8.82 5.47
CA TRP A 206 15.24 8.64 4.12
C TRP A 206 15.64 9.94 3.46
N GLN A 207 15.13 11.08 3.94
CA GLN A 207 15.25 12.41 3.31
C GLN A 207 14.81 12.40 1.84
N THR A 208 13.87 11.53 1.48
CA THR A 208 13.33 11.37 0.13
C THR A 208 11.96 10.72 0.14
N LEU A 209 11.27 10.80 -0.99
CA LEU A 209 10.08 10.00 -1.25
C LEU A 209 10.47 8.53 -1.48
N GLY A 210 9.56 7.61 -1.16
CA GLY A 210 9.74 6.19 -1.45
C GLY A 210 8.41 5.48 -1.65
N SER A 211 8.44 4.40 -2.44
CA SER A 211 7.28 3.56 -2.71
C SER A 211 6.91 2.67 -1.52
N LEU A 212 5.71 2.07 -1.58
CA LEU A 212 5.32 1.02 -0.63
C LEU A 212 6.28 -0.18 -0.72
N GLN A 213 6.71 -0.56 -1.92
CA GLN A 213 7.64 -1.67 -2.09
C GLN A 213 9.00 -1.41 -1.42
N ARG A 214 9.52 -0.19 -1.46
CA ARG A 214 10.71 0.17 -0.68
C ARG A 214 10.51 -0.10 0.81
N ARG A 215 9.34 0.26 1.36
CA ARG A 215 9.02 0.02 2.77
C ARG A 215 8.91 -1.46 3.09
N LEU A 216 8.22 -2.23 2.25
CA LEU A 216 8.07 -3.68 2.41
C LEU A 216 9.43 -4.38 2.41
N ARG A 217 10.29 -4.05 1.43
CA ARG A 217 11.66 -4.57 1.33
C ARG A 217 12.49 -4.21 2.57
N GLY A 218 12.35 -2.97 3.08
CA GLY A 218 13.01 -2.54 4.32
C GLY A 218 12.58 -3.38 5.53
N CYS A 219 11.28 -3.69 5.66
CA CYS A 219 10.78 -4.57 6.72
C CYS A 219 11.32 -6.01 6.56
N MET A 220 11.35 -6.57 5.34
CA MET A 220 11.92 -7.89 5.06
C MET A 220 13.41 -7.95 5.44
N THR A 221 14.19 -6.95 5.04
CA THR A 221 15.60 -6.83 5.43
C THR A 221 15.75 -6.73 6.95
N GLY A 222 14.88 -5.96 7.61
CA GLY A 222 14.88 -5.79 9.07
C GLY A 222 14.68 -7.11 9.84
N ILE A 223 13.88 -8.03 9.31
CA ILE A 223 13.71 -9.39 9.88
C ILE A 223 14.73 -10.40 9.34
N ARG A 224 15.75 -9.92 8.60
CA ARG A 224 16.78 -10.74 7.94
C ARG A 224 16.20 -11.76 6.97
N ALA A 225 15.14 -11.42 6.27
CA ALA A 225 14.59 -12.16 5.14
C ALA A 225 15.20 -11.66 3.84
N GLN A 226 15.24 -12.52 2.82
CA GLN A 226 15.57 -12.11 1.47
C GLN A 226 14.42 -11.27 0.91
N ALA A 227 14.70 -10.02 0.54
CA ALA A 227 13.72 -9.14 -0.07
C ALA A 227 13.48 -9.52 -1.54
N PHE A 228 12.23 -9.55 -1.96
CA PHE A 228 11.85 -9.71 -3.36
C PHE A 228 12.35 -8.53 -4.21
N SER A 229 12.52 -8.72 -5.51
CA SER A 229 12.85 -7.62 -6.43
C SER A 229 11.68 -6.65 -6.55
N TYR A 230 11.97 -5.38 -6.83
CA TYR A 230 10.91 -4.42 -7.15
C TYR A 230 10.06 -4.91 -8.32
N GLY A 231 8.75 -4.73 -8.25
CA GLY A 231 7.80 -5.18 -9.26
C GLY A 231 7.54 -6.68 -9.30
N ALA A 232 8.14 -7.47 -8.40
CA ALA A 232 7.86 -8.90 -8.28
C ALA A 232 6.38 -9.14 -7.93
N ALA A 233 5.83 -10.26 -8.41
CA ALA A 233 4.43 -10.61 -8.18
C ALA A 233 4.09 -10.61 -6.70
N GLU A 234 4.96 -11.15 -5.87
CA GLU A 234 4.81 -11.25 -4.41
C GLU A 234 4.64 -9.86 -3.76
N LEU A 235 5.38 -8.84 -4.22
CA LEU A 235 5.21 -7.49 -3.67
C LEU A 235 3.90 -6.85 -4.12
N VAL A 236 3.48 -7.05 -5.37
CA VAL A 236 2.20 -6.54 -5.89
C VAL A 236 1.01 -7.21 -5.21
N GLU A 237 1.09 -8.52 -4.95
CA GLU A 237 0.08 -9.29 -4.21
C GLU A 237 -0.02 -8.84 -2.75
N LEU A 238 1.14 -8.60 -2.11
CA LEU A 238 1.18 -8.07 -0.75
C LEU A 238 0.60 -6.63 -0.70
N GLU A 239 0.89 -5.78 -1.68
CA GLU A 239 0.27 -4.46 -1.81
C GLU A 239 -1.25 -4.56 -1.96
N LEU A 240 -1.75 -5.45 -2.83
CA LEU A 240 -3.17 -5.68 -3.04
C LEU A 240 -3.85 -6.08 -1.71
N TYR A 241 -3.24 -7.00 -0.97
CA TYR A 241 -3.76 -7.39 0.34
C TYR A 241 -3.75 -6.22 1.33
N LEU A 242 -2.67 -5.45 1.41
CA LEU A 242 -2.59 -4.30 2.32
C LEU A 242 -3.61 -3.21 1.96
N MET A 243 -3.81 -2.93 0.67
CA MET A 243 -4.83 -1.99 0.20
C MET A 243 -6.24 -2.50 0.51
N SER A 244 -6.50 -3.80 0.41
CA SER A 244 -7.79 -4.39 0.82
C SER A 244 -8.05 -4.23 2.31
N ARG A 245 -7.03 -4.38 3.15
CA ARG A 245 -7.12 -4.13 4.60
C ARG A 245 -7.46 -2.68 4.93
N ALA A 246 -6.99 -1.75 4.09
CA ALA A 246 -7.21 -0.32 4.25
C ALA A 246 -8.49 0.19 3.58
N THR A 247 -9.34 -0.68 3.03
CA THR A 247 -10.59 -0.29 2.36
C THR A 247 -11.42 0.68 3.20
N GLY A 248 -11.82 1.80 2.60
CA GLY A 248 -12.59 2.87 3.22
C GLY A 248 -11.75 3.92 3.96
N MET A 249 -10.44 3.68 4.18
CA MET A 249 -9.55 4.70 4.76
C MET A 249 -9.19 5.75 3.70
N PRO A 250 -8.98 7.02 4.09
CA PRO A 250 -8.60 8.06 3.14
C PRO A 250 -7.17 7.87 2.64
N ILE A 251 -6.93 8.18 1.36
CA ILE A 251 -5.59 8.35 0.82
C ILE A 251 -4.96 9.62 1.38
N GLU A 252 -3.72 9.52 1.84
CA GLU A 252 -2.96 10.60 2.49
C GLU A 252 -1.77 11.09 1.63
N THR A 253 -1.61 10.60 0.40
CA THR A 253 -0.44 10.88 -0.46
C THR A 253 -0.30 12.34 -0.88
N PRO A 254 0.92 12.91 -0.83
CA PRO A 254 2.12 12.33 -0.25
C PRO A 254 2.13 12.46 1.28
N ALA A 255 2.23 11.35 1.98
CA ALA A 255 2.35 11.40 3.44
C ALA A 255 3.78 11.73 3.88
N VAL A 256 3.91 12.29 5.11
CA VAL A 256 5.20 12.45 5.78
C VAL A 256 5.26 11.49 6.97
N ARG A 257 6.38 10.81 7.12
CA ARG A 257 6.60 9.88 8.26
C ARG A 257 8.03 10.04 8.81
N PRO A 258 8.25 9.69 10.08
CA PRO A 258 9.57 9.67 10.69
C PRO A 258 10.59 8.83 9.92
#